data_53fde2c4e81a46cd2bd8753167046b93
#
_entry.id   53fde2c4e81a46cd2bd8753167046b93
#
_cell.length_a   1.000
_cell.length_b   1.000
_cell.length_c   1.000
_cell.angle_alpha   90.00
_cell.angle_beta   90.00
_cell.angle_gamma   90.00
#
_symmetry.space_group_name_H-M   'P 1'
#
loop_
_entity.id
_entity.type
_entity.pdbx_description
1 polymer ?
#
loop_
_entity_poly.entity_id
_entity_poly.type
_entity_poly.pdbx_seq_one_letter_code
_entity_poly.pdbx_strand_id
1 'polypeptide(L)'
;FMGGRGTMTPIHDAPTPTLFVQIVGEKKWTFYAPGDRLFLGVRPERRGYFHSTFDPNQPDEEAFPLSRHAQKFEVLLRPGDVLWFPSFVWHQVENVTDAIGVGYKFNHVATALKGSRMLSLLFILSTKPFLLESLVMARIKKNDYIFVKRYDSDRVESAA
;
A
#
# COMPACT_ATOMS: atom_id res chain seq x y z
N PHE A 1 -8.66 -7.46 -5.11
CA PHE A 1 -9.00 -7.42 -3.69
C PHE A 1 -10.47 -7.78 -3.51
N MET A 2 -10.72 -8.93 -2.93
CA MET A 2 -12.04 -9.45 -2.64
C MET A 2 -12.13 -9.76 -1.15
N GLY A 3 -13.25 -9.43 -0.52
CA GLY A 3 -13.44 -9.71 0.90
C GLY A 3 -14.91 -9.61 1.30
N GLY A 4 -15.27 -10.40 2.30
CA GLY A 4 -16.59 -10.39 2.91
C GLY A 4 -16.82 -9.17 3.80
N ARG A 5 -18.06 -8.88 4.07
CA ARG A 5 -18.50 -7.82 5.00
C ARG A 5 -17.78 -7.91 6.34
N GLY A 6 -17.32 -6.76 6.86
CA GLY A 6 -16.64 -6.65 8.14
C GLY A 6 -15.17 -7.07 8.12
N THR A 7 -14.65 -7.59 6.99
CA THR A 7 -13.21 -7.87 6.91
C THR A 7 -12.43 -6.57 6.75
N MET A 8 -11.28 -6.51 7.41
CA MET A 8 -10.47 -5.31 7.50
C MET A 8 -9.00 -5.60 7.20
N THR A 9 -8.36 -4.67 6.51
CA THR A 9 -6.90 -4.61 6.39
C THR A 9 -6.41 -3.52 7.34
N PRO A 10 -5.62 -3.85 8.37
CA PRO A 10 -5.12 -2.88 9.35
C PRO A 10 -4.29 -1.76 8.72
N ILE A 11 -4.04 -0.70 9.49
CA ILE A 11 -3.20 0.42 9.03
C ILE A 11 -1.84 -0.07 8.55
N HIS A 12 -1.55 0.25 7.32
CA HIS A 12 -0.26 -0.01 6.68
C HIS A 12 0.04 1.07 5.65
N ASP A 13 1.27 1.08 5.16
CA ASP A 13 1.66 1.89 4.02
C ASP A 13 2.09 1.02 2.83
N ALA A 14 2.30 1.69 1.70
CA ALA A 14 2.92 1.07 0.53
C ALA A 14 3.87 2.08 -0.14
N PRO A 15 5.04 1.62 -0.60
CA PRO A 15 6.01 2.47 -1.29
C PRO A 15 5.55 2.89 -2.69
N THR A 16 4.46 2.33 -3.17
CA THR A 16 3.94 2.53 -4.52
C THR A 16 2.65 3.35 -4.51
N PRO A 17 2.52 4.34 -5.41
CA PRO A 17 1.23 4.95 -5.68
C PRO A 17 0.23 3.89 -6.12
N THR A 18 -1.00 4.08 -5.73
CA THR A 18 -2.06 3.11 -6.02
C THR A 18 -3.24 3.83 -6.67
N LEU A 19 -3.72 3.25 -7.77
CA LEU A 19 -5.02 3.54 -8.34
C LEU A 19 -5.95 2.38 -7.99
N PHE A 20 -7.04 2.64 -7.30
CA PHE A 20 -7.99 1.62 -6.88
C PHE A 20 -9.35 1.88 -7.49
N VAL A 21 -9.97 0.84 -8.05
CA VAL A 21 -11.30 0.90 -8.64
C VAL A 21 -12.22 -0.03 -7.84
N GLN A 22 -13.32 0.51 -7.33
CA GLN A 22 -14.34 -0.28 -6.66
C GLN A 22 -15.30 -0.85 -7.70
N ILE A 23 -15.48 -2.17 -7.72
CA ILE A 23 -16.29 -2.89 -8.73
C ILE A 23 -17.64 -3.31 -8.16
N VAL A 24 -17.62 -3.96 -6.98
CA VAL A 24 -18.82 -4.47 -6.31
C VAL A 24 -18.74 -4.12 -4.83
N GLY A 25 -19.89 -3.77 -4.25
CA GLY A 25 -20.01 -3.47 -2.81
C GLY A 25 -19.32 -2.19 -2.39
N GLU A 26 -19.23 -1.96 -1.10
CA GLU A 26 -18.72 -0.72 -0.51
C GLU A 26 -17.49 -1.00 0.37
N LYS A 27 -16.48 -0.11 0.26
CA LYS A 27 -15.29 -0.13 1.11
C LYS A 27 -15.07 1.23 1.75
N LYS A 28 -14.89 1.23 3.07
CA LYS A 28 -14.45 2.41 3.80
C LYS A 28 -12.92 2.43 3.85
N TRP A 29 -12.34 3.53 3.44
CA TRP A 29 -10.92 3.80 3.50
C TRP A 29 -10.66 4.89 4.53
N THR A 30 -9.73 4.64 5.42
CA THR A 30 -9.25 5.62 6.40
C THR A 30 -7.80 5.91 6.12
N PHE A 31 -7.46 7.18 5.98
CA PHE A 31 -6.14 7.66 5.59
C PHE A 31 -5.50 8.56 6.64
N TYR A 32 -4.17 8.51 6.70
CA TYR A 32 -3.34 9.44 7.46
C TYR A 32 -2.14 9.87 6.62
N ALA A 33 -1.63 11.07 6.89
CA ALA A 33 -0.48 11.60 6.17
C ALA A 33 0.80 10.76 6.44
N PRO A 34 1.77 10.71 5.51
CA PRO A 34 3.03 10.01 5.71
C PRO A 34 3.82 10.47 6.95
N GLY A 35 3.63 11.73 7.36
CA GLY A 35 4.24 12.31 8.57
C GLY A 35 3.68 11.78 9.87
N ASP A 36 2.46 11.24 9.88
CA ASP A 36 1.73 10.84 11.09
C ASP A 36 2.21 9.51 11.67
N ARG A 37 3.20 8.86 11.06
CA ARG A 37 3.74 7.56 11.51
C ARG A 37 4.09 7.49 13.00
N LEU A 38 4.61 8.60 13.56
CA LEU A 38 4.98 8.66 14.98
C LEU A 38 3.75 8.68 15.88
N PHE A 39 2.64 9.25 15.40
CA PHE A 39 1.38 9.34 16.12
C PHE A 39 0.63 8.00 16.11
N LEU A 40 0.85 7.19 15.07
CA LEU A 40 0.19 5.91 14.86
C LEU A 40 0.95 4.72 15.45
N GLY A 41 2.09 4.92 16.13
CA GLY A 41 2.88 3.85 16.72
C GLY A 41 3.34 2.80 15.69
N VAL A 42 3.74 3.25 14.51
CA VAL A 42 4.11 2.39 13.40
C VAL A 42 5.33 1.55 13.71
N ARG A 43 5.28 0.28 13.35
CA ARG A 43 6.36 -0.70 13.50
C ARG A 43 6.86 -1.20 12.16
N PRO A 44 8.19 -1.39 11.99
CA PRO A 44 8.72 -1.98 10.77
C PRO A 44 8.39 -3.47 10.73
N GLU A 45 7.97 -3.95 9.57
CA GLU A 45 7.84 -5.36 9.26
C GLU A 45 8.88 -5.82 8.24
N ARG A 46 8.86 -7.11 7.95
CA ARG A 46 9.76 -7.69 6.93
C ARG A 46 9.48 -7.06 5.56
N ARG A 47 10.54 -6.82 4.78
CA ARG A 47 10.51 -6.32 3.40
C ARG A 47 10.12 -4.84 3.24
N GLY A 48 10.36 -3.99 4.25
CA GLY A 48 10.16 -2.54 4.13
C GLY A 48 8.71 -2.08 4.11
N TYR A 49 7.78 -2.95 4.50
CA TYR A 49 6.42 -2.55 4.83
C TYR A 49 6.37 -2.15 6.31
N PHE A 50 5.50 -1.21 6.60
CA PHE A 50 5.25 -0.75 7.94
C PHE A 50 3.78 -0.93 8.27
N HIS A 51 3.50 -1.36 9.48
CA HIS A 51 2.16 -1.57 9.99
C HIS A 51 1.98 -0.89 11.34
N SER A 52 0.73 -0.61 11.68
CA SER A 52 0.34 -0.20 13.02
C SER A 52 -0.75 -1.12 13.54
N THR A 53 -0.74 -1.35 14.84
CA THR A 53 -1.84 -2.00 15.56
C THR A 53 -2.90 -0.99 16.03
N PHE A 54 -2.71 0.30 15.74
CA PHE A 54 -3.70 1.33 16.00
C PHE A 54 -4.97 1.07 15.17
N ASP A 55 -6.12 1.04 15.82
CA ASP A 55 -7.42 0.94 15.15
C ASP A 55 -8.13 2.30 15.11
N PRO A 56 -8.30 2.92 13.92
CA PRO A 56 -9.02 4.18 13.80
C PRO A 56 -10.50 4.14 14.15
N ASN A 57 -11.10 2.95 14.18
CA ASN A 57 -12.51 2.76 14.54
C ASN A 57 -12.70 2.65 16.06
N GLN A 58 -11.65 2.20 16.78
CA GLN A 58 -11.63 2.06 18.23
C GLN A 58 -10.28 2.56 18.77
N PRO A 59 -10.02 3.88 18.74
CA PRO A 59 -8.74 4.42 19.13
C PRO A 59 -8.46 4.17 20.62
N ASP A 60 -7.37 3.48 20.90
CA ASP A 60 -6.84 3.28 22.24
C ASP A 60 -5.85 4.42 22.53
N GLU A 61 -6.34 5.46 23.22
CA GLU A 61 -5.52 6.63 23.54
C GLU A 61 -4.48 6.34 24.64
N GLU A 62 -4.65 5.30 25.43
CA GLU A 62 -3.66 4.89 26.43
C GLU A 62 -2.45 4.24 25.75
N ALA A 63 -2.70 3.32 24.80
CA ALA A 63 -1.64 2.69 24.00
C ALA A 63 -1.04 3.63 22.96
N PHE A 64 -1.83 4.58 22.44
CA PHE A 64 -1.42 5.51 21.36
C PHE A 64 -1.74 6.97 21.73
N PRO A 65 -1.10 7.55 22.74
CA PRO A 65 -1.48 8.88 23.27
C PRO A 65 -1.28 10.03 22.27
N LEU A 66 -0.46 9.82 21.25
CA LEU A 66 -0.21 10.81 20.20
C LEU A 66 -1.18 10.70 19.02
N SER A 67 -2.00 9.64 18.95
CA SER A 67 -2.92 9.41 17.82
C SER A 67 -3.94 10.55 17.63
N ARG A 68 -4.30 11.27 18.70
CA ARG A 68 -5.16 12.46 18.66
C ARG A 68 -4.61 13.61 17.80
N HIS A 69 -3.31 13.61 17.53
CA HIS A 69 -2.66 14.62 16.69
C HIS A 69 -2.59 14.20 15.21
N ALA A 70 -2.90 12.95 14.89
CA ALA A 70 -2.94 12.46 13.54
C ALA A 70 -4.22 12.95 12.83
N GLN A 71 -4.05 13.48 11.62
CA GLN A 71 -5.18 13.95 10.83
C GLN A 71 -5.82 12.80 10.05
N LYS A 72 -7.00 12.37 10.49
CA LYS A 72 -7.77 11.31 9.86
C LYS A 72 -8.59 11.84 8.67
N PHE A 73 -8.54 11.13 7.55
CA PHE A 73 -9.40 11.33 6.39
C PHE A 73 -10.13 10.02 6.09
N GLU A 74 -11.42 10.09 5.82
CA GLU A 74 -12.23 8.92 5.51
C GLU A 74 -12.96 9.10 4.19
N VAL A 75 -13.06 8.03 3.41
CA VAL A 75 -13.84 7.97 2.19
C VAL A 75 -14.53 6.62 2.06
N LEU A 76 -15.80 6.64 1.67
CA LEU A 76 -16.57 5.45 1.32
C LEU A 76 -16.57 5.31 -0.19
N LEU A 77 -16.01 4.22 -0.71
CA LEU A 77 -16.04 3.90 -2.14
C LEU A 77 -17.23 3.00 -2.45
N ARG A 78 -17.94 3.36 -3.52
CA ARG A 78 -19.05 2.62 -4.10
C ARG A 78 -18.68 2.09 -5.49
N PRO A 79 -19.42 1.12 -6.04
CA PRO A 79 -19.20 0.63 -7.39
C PRO A 79 -19.07 1.74 -8.42
N GLY A 80 -17.99 1.73 -9.20
CA GLY A 80 -17.65 2.76 -10.18
C GLY A 80 -16.70 3.85 -9.67
N ASP A 81 -16.51 3.98 -8.35
CA ASP A 81 -15.58 4.96 -7.81
C ASP A 81 -14.13 4.56 -8.07
N VAL A 82 -13.31 5.57 -8.33
CA VAL A 82 -11.87 5.45 -8.53
C VAL A 82 -11.15 6.29 -7.49
N LEU A 83 -10.27 5.65 -6.75
CA LEU A 83 -9.44 6.27 -5.72
C LEU A 83 -7.97 6.23 -6.14
N TRP A 84 -7.32 7.38 -6.11
CA TRP A 84 -5.87 7.46 -6.26
C TRP A 84 -5.25 8.01 -4.97
N PHE A 85 -4.14 7.40 -4.54
CA PHE A 85 -3.33 7.93 -3.45
C PHE A 85 -1.84 7.69 -3.69
N PRO A 86 -0.99 8.61 -3.20
CA PRO A 86 0.47 8.54 -3.41
C PRO A 86 1.13 7.51 -2.50
N SER A 87 2.44 7.31 -2.71
CA SER A 87 3.31 6.46 -1.89
C SER A 87 3.31 6.89 -0.42
N PHE A 88 3.44 5.92 0.48
CA PHE A 88 3.62 6.08 1.92
C PHE A 88 2.47 6.78 2.66
N VAL A 89 1.30 6.84 2.07
CA VAL A 89 0.09 7.24 2.77
C VAL A 89 -0.39 6.07 3.61
N TRP A 90 -0.55 6.30 4.91
CA TRP A 90 -1.07 5.31 5.84
C TRP A 90 -2.54 5.08 5.57
N HIS A 91 -2.94 3.83 5.45
CA HIS A 91 -4.35 3.53 5.17
C HIS A 91 -4.82 2.22 5.79
N GLN A 92 -6.07 2.25 6.23
CA GLN A 92 -6.87 1.10 6.63
C GLN A 92 -8.00 0.93 5.63
N VAL A 93 -8.38 -0.30 5.35
CA VAL A 93 -9.50 -0.61 4.44
C VAL A 93 -10.45 -1.57 5.13
N GLU A 94 -11.72 -1.22 5.17
CA GLU A 94 -12.80 -2.02 5.72
C GLU A 94 -13.84 -2.32 4.66
N ASN A 95 -14.27 -3.58 4.53
CA ASN A 95 -15.38 -3.97 3.67
C ASN A 95 -16.69 -3.73 4.42
N VAL A 96 -17.43 -2.70 4.02
CA VAL A 96 -18.75 -2.37 4.59
C VAL A 96 -19.80 -3.39 4.17
N THR A 97 -19.67 -3.91 2.95
CA THR A 97 -20.44 -5.03 2.39
C THR A 97 -19.47 -6.07 1.84
N ASP A 98 -19.98 -7.17 1.30
CA ASP A 98 -19.18 -8.03 0.42
C ASP A 98 -18.72 -7.20 -0.76
N ALA A 99 -17.42 -7.18 -1.01
CA ALA A 99 -16.84 -6.20 -1.90
C ALA A 99 -15.73 -6.75 -2.78
N ILE A 100 -15.69 -6.27 -4.03
CA ILE A 100 -14.64 -6.57 -5.01
C ILE A 100 -14.09 -5.24 -5.53
N GLY A 101 -12.77 -5.10 -5.52
CA GLY A 101 -12.08 -3.97 -6.10
C GLY A 101 -10.74 -4.36 -6.71
N VAL A 102 -10.27 -3.57 -7.65
CA VAL A 102 -8.99 -3.77 -8.34
C VAL A 102 -8.05 -2.63 -8.00
N GLY A 103 -6.87 -2.99 -7.47
CA GLY A 103 -5.80 -2.04 -7.21
C GLY A 103 -4.68 -2.18 -8.25
N TYR A 104 -4.38 -1.10 -8.94
CA TYR A 104 -3.22 -0.99 -9.81
C TYR A 104 -2.12 -0.24 -9.07
N LYS A 105 -1.01 -0.91 -8.80
CA LYS A 105 0.17 -0.34 -8.16
C LYS A 105 1.26 -0.15 -9.20
N PHE A 106 1.85 1.04 -9.26
CA PHE A 106 2.91 1.33 -10.20
C PHE A 106 4.12 1.93 -9.49
N ASN A 107 5.31 1.55 -9.95
CA ASN A 107 6.55 2.07 -9.37
C ASN A 107 6.88 3.42 -10.00
N HIS A 108 6.91 4.45 -9.17
CA HIS A 108 7.32 5.79 -9.59
C HIS A 108 8.24 6.42 -8.55
N VAL A 109 9.54 6.32 -8.78
CA VAL A 109 10.58 6.71 -7.82
C VAL A 109 10.44 8.16 -7.38
N ALA A 110 10.15 9.08 -8.29
CA ALA A 110 9.97 10.49 -7.95
C ALA A 110 8.80 10.72 -7.00
N THR A 111 7.69 10.00 -7.16
CA THR A 111 6.52 10.08 -6.26
C THR A 111 6.85 9.50 -4.89
N ALA A 112 7.58 8.39 -4.84
CA ALA A 112 8.03 7.80 -3.59
C ALA A 112 8.95 8.76 -2.81
N LEU A 113 9.94 9.36 -3.47
CA LEU A 113 10.85 10.35 -2.86
C LEU A 113 10.13 11.62 -2.40
N LYS A 114 9.09 12.07 -3.12
CA LYS A 114 8.24 13.19 -2.69
C LYS A 114 7.39 12.84 -1.48
N GLY A 115 6.88 11.61 -1.40
CA GLY A 115 6.09 11.13 -0.27
C GLY A 115 6.90 11.06 1.02
N SER A 116 8.04 10.40 1.00
CA SER A 116 8.99 10.36 2.12
C SER A 116 10.37 9.91 1.66
N ARG A 117 11.35 10.80 1.73
CA ARG A 117 12.76 10.47 1.41
C ARG A 117 13.31 9.38 2.34
N MET A 118 12.98 9.47 3.63
CA MET A 118 13.45 8.52 4.62
C MET A 118 12.88 7.13 4.39
N LEU A 119 11.55 7.00 4.21
CA LEU A 119 10.90 5.71 3.96
C LEU A 119 11.34 5.12 2.62
N SER A 120 11.54 5.95 1.61
CA SER A 120 12.08 5.51 0.31
C SER A 120 13.49 4.94 0.45
N LEU A 121 14.36 5.59 1.23
CA LEU A 121 15.71 5.09 1.49
C LEU A 121 15.67 3.78 2.30
N LEU A 122 14.87 3.72 3.36
CA LEU A 122 14.69 2.50 4.15
C LEU A 122 14.12 1.37 3.30
N PHE A 123 13.18 1.66 2.42
CA PHE A 123 12.63 0.67 1.48
C PHE A 123 13.72 0.14 0.53
N ILE A 124 14.52 1.03 -0.07
CA ILE A 124 15.63 0.64 -0.96
C ILE A 124 16.66 -0.21 -0.21
N LEU A 125 16.98 0.14 1.04
CA LEU A 125 17.95 -0.59 1.85
C LEU A 125 17.39 -1.94 2.36
N SER A 126 16.09 -2.04 2.60
CA SER A 126 15.43 -3.24 3.13
C SER A 126 15.02 -4.26 2.07
N THR A 127 14.69 -3.80 0.87
CA THR A 127 14.48 -4.67 -0.28
C THR A 127 15.85 -5.11 -0.79
N LYS A 128 16.17 -6.39 -0.67
CA LYS A 128 17.36 -7.00 -1.26
C LYS A 128 17.63 -6.46 -2.67
N PRO A 129 18.84 -6.63 -3.22
CA PRO A 129 19.42 -5.94 -4.39
C PRO A 129 18.55 -5.87 -5.67
N PHE A 130 17.31 -6.33 -5.60
CA PHE A 130 16.39 -6.39 -6.72
C PHE A 130 16.14 -5.01 -7.39
N LEU A 131 16.06 -3.93 -6.63
CA LEU A 131 15.93 -2.58 -7.21
C LEU A 131 17.24 -2.10 -7.83
N LEU A 132 18.35 -2.38 -7.16
CA LEU A 132 19.68 -2.06 -7.68
C LEU A 132 19.98 -2.92 -8.91
N GLU A 133 19.66 -4.20 -8.85
CA GLU A 133 19.78 -5.15 -9.96
C GLU A 133 18.91 -4.74 -11.15
N SER A 134 17.66 -4.33 -10.90
CA SER A 134 16.75 -3.84 -11.94
C SER A 134 17.23 -2.54 -12.57
N LEU A 135 17.78 -1.61 -11.78
CA LEU A 135 18.36 -0.36 -12.29
C LEU A 135 19.62 -0.61 -13.11
N VAL A 136 20.48 -1.51 -12.64
CA VAL A 136 21.69 -1.93 -13.34
C VAL A 136 21.34 -2.65 -14.65
N MET A 137 20.40 -3.59 -14.60
CA MET A 137 19.94 -4.34 -15.76
C MET A 137 19.22 -3.46 -16.79
N ALA A 138 18.38 -2.51 -16.35
CA ALA A 138 17.74 -1.54 -17.23
C ALA A 138 18.77 -0.65 -17.95
N ARG A 139 19.88 -0.30 -17.27
CA ARG A 139 20.95 0.52 -17.84
C ARG A 139 21.86 -0.27 -18.80
N ILE A 140 22.11 -1.56 -18.50
CA ILE A 140 22.99 -2.41 -19.30
C ILE A 140 22.27 -2.96 -20.55
N LYS A 141 21.01 -3.36 -20.42
CA LYS A 141 20.29 -4.05 -21.51
C LYS A 141 19.48 -3.13 -22.41
N LYS A 142 19.35 -1.82 -22.12
CA LYS A 142 18.50 -0.87 -22.88
C LYS A 142 17.07 -1.40 -23.17
N ASN A 143 16.62 -2.37 -22.43
CA ASN A 143 15.32 -3.00 -22.60
C ASN A 143 14.39 -2.53 -21.51
N ASP A 144 13.16 -2.19 -21.88
CA ASP A 144 12.06 -1.75 -21.04
C ASP A 144 11.56 -2.82 -20.04
N TYR A 145 12.46 -3.57 -19.43
CA TYR A 145 12.15 -4.53 -18.38
C TYR A 145 11.88 -3.82 -17.05
N ILE A 146 10.83 -3.04 -17.03
CA ILE A 146 10.27 -2.53 -15.80
C ILE A 146 9.29 -3.58 -15.28
N PHE A 147 9.75 -4.43 -14.35
CA PHE A 147 8.93 -5.16 -13.40
C PHE A 147 7.74 -6.00 -13.89
N VAL A 148 7.81 -6.56 -15.08
CA VAL A 148 6.88 -7.62 -15.47
C VAL A 148 7.60 -8.95 -15.34
N LYS A 149 7.38 -9.66 -14.25
CA LYS A 149 7.63 -11.10 -14.23
C LYS A 149 6.68 -11.68 -15.27
N ARG A 150 7.18 -12.05 -16.45
CA ARG A 150 6.37 -12.76 -17.43
C ARG A 150 5.75 -13.97 -16.73
N TYR A 151 4.46 -14.03 -16.76
CA TYR A 151 3.73 -15.22 -16.38
C TYR A 151 4.15 -16.31 -17.40
N ASP A 152 4.86 -17.31 -16.92
CA ASP A 152 5.34 -18.41 -17.74
C ASP A 152 4.12 -19.29 -18.04
N SER A 153 3.53 -19.11 -19.22
CA SER A 153 2.37 -19.88 -19.68
C SER A 153 2.65 -21.39 -19.74
N ASP A 154 3.91 -21.75 -19.81
CA ASP A 154 4.34 -23.14 -19.98
C ASP A 154 4.21 -23.96 -18.67
N ARG A 155 3.95 -23.32 -17.53
CA ARG A 155 3.70 -24.01 -16.25
C ARG A 155 2.26 -24.47 -16.03
N VAL A 156 1.33 -23.99 -16.83
CA VAL A 156 -0.08 -24.36 -16.68
C VAL A 156 -0.40 -25.67 -17.38
N GLU A 157 0.32 -26.03 -18.43
CA GLU A 157 0.10 -27.27 -19.18
C GLU A 157 0.69 -28.53 -18.53
N SER A 158 1.59 -28.38 -17.54
CA SER A 158 2.19 -29.53 -16.85
C SER A 158 1.46 -29.96 -15.57
N ALA A 159 0.34 -29.33 -15.24
CA ALA A 159 -0.48 -29.60 -14.03
C ALA A 159 -1.94 -30.01 -14.37
N ALA A 160 -2.22 -30.35 -15.62
CA ALA A 160 -3.51 -30.88 -16.07
C ALA A 160 -3.46 -32.39 -16.30
#